data_7631577b56f431a8a3b3a46786a839e0
#
_entry.id   7631577b56f431a8a3b3a46786a839e0
#
_cell.length_a   1.000
_cell.length_b   1.000
_cell.length_c   1.000
_cell.angle_alpha   90.00
_cell.angle_beta   90.00
_cell.angle_gamma   90.00
#
_symmetry.space_group_name_H-M   'P 1'
#
loop_
_entity.id
_entity.type
_entity.pdbx_description
1 polymer ?
#
loop_
_entity_poly.entity_id
_entity_poly.type
_entity_poly.pdbx_seq_one_letter_code
_entity_poly.pdbx_strand_id
1 'polypeptide(L)'
;MQKKFHNSYLAHFLLFNFFFLAYSLFSTLISVYMQDLGYSNAQVSMVVSASFFASMLAQPIFGVLSDALGIKKVFLFSFLAMMVGAVFFMKATQLWQLLVWYSLVLMLVNGVNPVMDVLAAQSPYTYGKIRIWGTIGYALGSQLAGLIYQRVAPQAIFPVFIGMMLISSIGLLGIQPKHDRA
;
A
#
# COMPACT_ATOMS: atom_id res chain seq x y z
N MET A 1 -16.17 24.44 2.57
CA MET A 1 -16.09 23.02 2.18
C MET A 1 -15.04 22.22 2.98
N GLN A 2 -13.89 22.78 3.35
CA GLN A 2 -12.81 22.06 4.08
C GLN A 2 -13.23 21.47 5.44
N LYS A 3 -14.06 22.15 6.23
CA LYS A 3 -14.49 21.62 7.56
C LYS A 3 -15.33 20.33 7.50
N LYS A 4 -16.02 20.05 6.39
CA LYS A 4 -16.86 18.84 6.23
C LYS A 4 -16.06 17.58 5.86
N PHE A 5 -14.85 17.73 5.32
CA PHE A 5 -14.01 16.62 4.91
C PHE A 5 -13.11 16.10 6.07
N HIS A 6 -12.79 16.96 7.06
CA HIS A 6 -11.95 16.59 8.19
C HIS A 6 -12.63 15.54 9.08
N ASN A 7 -11.93 14.42 9.29
CA ASN A 7 -12.38 13.23 10.03
C ASN A 7 -13.74 12.69 9.55
N SER A 8 -14.09 12.95 8.28
CA SER A 8 -15.32 12.44 7.69
C SER A 8 -15.23 10.94 7.41
N TYR A 9 -16.38 10.28 7.33
CA TYR A 9 -16.46 8.90 6.91
C TYR A 9 -15.85 8.68 5.51
N LEU A 10 -16.07 9.66 4.61
CA LEU A 10 -15.51 9.63 3.26
C LEU A 10 -13.97 9.64 3.27
N ALA A 11 -13.33 10.43 4.15
CA ALA A 11 -11.87 10.44 4.27
C ALA A 11 -11.31 9.08 4.69
N HIS A 12 -11.95 8.43 5.67
CA HIS A 12 -11.57 7.08 6.08
C HIS A 12 -11.85 6.04 4.99
N PHE A 13 -12.98 6.13 4.29
CA PHE A 13 -13.28 5.28 3.15
C PHE A 13 -12.20 5.40 2.06
N LEU A 14 -11.85 6.62 1.64
CA LEU A 14 -10.83 6.85 0.62
C LEU A 14 -9.47 6.28 1.06
N LEU A 15 -9.06 6.54 2.31
CA LEU A 15 -7.80 6.02 2.82
C LEU A 15 -7.78 4.48 2.80
N PHE A 16 -8.75 3.84 3.46
CA PHE A 16 -8.72 2.40 3.65
C PHE A 16 -9.00 1.61 2.37
N ASN A 17 -10.04 1.99 1.63
CA ASN A 17 -10.41 1.25 0.42
C ASN A 17 -9.32 1.33 -0.64
N PHE A 18 -8.81 2.53 -0.93
CA PHE A 18 -7.84 2.72 -2.01
C PHE A 18 -6.42 2.29 -1.64
N PHE A 19 -6.03 2.37 -0.36
CA PHE A 19 -4.76 1.80 0.09
C PHE A 19 -4.73 0.27 -0.10
N PHE A 20 -5.74 -0.44 0.38
CA PHE A 20 -5.78 -1.90 0.26
C PHE A 20 -6.05 -2.38 -1.16
N LEU A 21 -6.76 -1.59 -1.97
CA LEU A 21 -6.92 -1.84 -3.40
C LEU A 21 -5.56 -1.72 -4.10
N ALA A 22 -4.80 -0.67 -3.85
CA ALA A 22 -3.44 -0.50 -4.37
C ALA A 22 -2.52 -1.63 -3.90
N TYR A 23 -2.54 -1.97 -2.61
CA TYR A 23 -1.77 -3.09 -2.07
C TYR A 23 -2.04 -4.39 -2.84
N SER A 24 -3.29 -4.74 -3.03
CA SER A 24 -3.68 -5.94 -3.76
C SER A 24 -3.25 -5.90 -5.22
N LEU A 25 -3.41 -4.77 -5.91
CA LEU A 25 -2.92 -4.59 -7.29
C LEU A 25 -1.43 -4.90 -7.42
N PHE A 26 -0.62 -4.42 -6.48
CA PHE A 26 0.84 -4.58 -6.54
C PHE A 26 1.30 -5.99 -6.16
N SER A 27 0.63 -6.64 -5.21
CA SER A 27 1.11 -7.90 -4.62
C SER A 27 0.52 -9.17 -5.26
N THR A 28 -0.70 -9.13 -5.78
CA THR A 28 -1.43 -10.34 -6.17
C THR A 28 -0.79 -11.09 -7.35
N LEU A 29 -0.33 -10.37 -8.37
CA LEU A 29 0.17 -10.99 -9.61
C LEU A 29 1.68 -10.88 -9.78
N ILE A 30 2.42 -10.53 -8.72
CA ILE A 30 3.87 -10.34 -8.81
C ILE A 30 4.60 -11.60 -9.29
N SER A 31 4.18 -12.77 -8.82
CA SER A 31 4.80 -14.03 -9.21
C SER A 31 4.60 -14.32 -10.70
N VAL A 32 3.41 -14.08 -11.21
CA VAL A 32 3.10 -14.24 -12.64
C VAL A 32 3.88 -13.23 -13.47
N TYR A 33 3.92 -11.97 -13.05
CA TYR A 33 4.66 -10.91 -13.70
C TYR A 33 6.16 -11.23 -13.84
N MET A 34 6.78 -11.74 -12.77
CA MET A 34 8.19 -12.11 -12.82
C MET A 34 8.43 -13.35 -13.69
N GLN A 35 7.51 -14.32 -13.69
CA GLN A 35 7.59 -15.49 -14.59
C GLN A 35 7.48 -15.06 -16.06
N ASP A 36 6.61 -14.13 -16.39
CA ASP A 36 6.48 -13.57 -17.74
C ASP A 36 7.73 -12.79 -18.18
N LEU A 37 8.50 -12.24 -17.23
CA LEU A 37 9.84 -11.69 -17.50
C LEU A 37 10.93 -12.77 -17.69
N GLY A 38 10.59 -14.05 -17.57
CA GLY A 38 11.50 -15.19 -17.78
C GLY A 38 12.22 -15.69 -16.52
N TYR A 39 11.85 -15.23 -15.33
CA TYR A 39 12.46 -15.70 -14.09
C TYR A 39 11.89 -17.05 -13.65
N SER A 40 12.77 -17.89 -13.10
CA SER A 40 12.41 -19.21 -12.57
C SER A 40 11.59 -19.09 -11.27
N ASN A 41 10.83 -20.16 -10.95
CA ASN A 41 10.07 -20.21 -9.71
C ASN A 41 10.95 -20.02 -8.45
N ALA A 42 12.20 -20.51 -8.46
CA ALA A 42 13.14 -20.31 -7.37
C ALA A 42 13.52 -18.84 -7.18
N GLN A 43 13.79 -18.13 -8.28
CA GLN A 43 14.10 -16.70 -8.25
C GLN A 43 12.90 -15.87 -7.78
N VAL A 44 11.70 -16.18 -8.27
CA VAL A 44 10.46 -15.53 -7.83
C VAL A 44 10.25 -15.74 -6.33
N SER A 45 10.37 -16.99 -5.86
CA SER A 45 10.22 -17.32 -4.43
C SER A 45 11.25 -16.61 -3.56
N MET A 46 12.48 -16.47 -4.04
CA MET A 46 13.53 -15.72 -3.34
C MET A 46 13.14 -14.24 -3.17
N VAL A 47 12.67 -13.59 -4.22
CA VAL A 47 12.24 -12.18 -4.17
C VAL A 47 11.06 -11.99 -3.23
N VAL A 48 10.05 -12.86 -3.33
CA VAL A 48 8.85 -12.79 -2.48
C VAL A 48 9.21 -13.04 -1.01
N SER A 49 10.01 -14.07 -0.71
CA SER A 49 10.42 -14.39 0.66
C SER A 49 11.26 -13.30 1.29
N ALA A 50 12.22 -12.74 0.55
CA ALA A 50 13.04 -11.61 1.01
C ALA A 50 12.19 -10.38 1.32
N SER A 51 11.16 -10.09 0.50
CA SER A 51 10.27 -8.96 0.71
C SER A 51 9.38 -9.14 1.95
N PHE A 52 8.90 -10.35 2.23
CA PHE A 52 8.17 -10.62 3.47
C PHE A 52 9.08 -10.54 4.70
N PHE A 53 10.31 -11.04 4.61
CA PHE A 53 11.29 -10.91 5.69
C PHE A 53 11.58 -9.43 6.01
N ALA A 54 11.84 -8.61 4.99
CA ALA A 54 12.02 -7.16 5.15
C ALA A 54 10.78 -6.50 5.78
N SER A 55 9.57 -6.91 5.36
CA SER A 55 8.30 -6.42 5.91
C SER A 55 8.14 -6.75 7.39
N MET A 56 8.53 -7.94 7.81
CA MET A 56 8.48 -8.36 9.22
C MET A 56 9.36 -7.46 10.11
N LEU A 57 10.56 -7.13 9.64
CA LEU A 57 11.47 -6.24 10.36
C LEU A 57 10.99 -4.78 10.37
N ALA A 58 10.27 -4.36 9.35
CA ALA A 58 9.79 -2.98 9.23
C ALA A 58 8.63 -2.65 10.18
N GLN A 59 7.75 -3.61 10.46
CA GLN A 59 6.53 -3.34 11.26
C GLN A 59 6.80 -2.66 12.61
N PRO A 60 7.71 -3.15 13.49
CA PRO A 60 8.01 -2.46 14.74
C PRO A 60 8.65 -1.09 14.52
N ILE A 61 9.46 -0.93 13.47
CA ILE A 61 10.10 0.33 13.13
C ILE A 61 9.04 1.39 12.78
N PHE A 62 8.04 1.02 11.99
CA PHE A 62 6.94 1.93 11.62
C PHE A 62 6.07 2.32 12.81
N GLY A 63 5.88 1.43 13.79
CA GLY A 63 5.24 1.76 15.05
C GLY A 63 6.00 2.89 15.77
N VAL A 64 7.28 2.69 16.04
CA VAL A 64 8.14 3.67 16.70
C VAL A 64 8.23 5.00 15.91
N LEU A 65 8.38 4.94 14.59
CA LEU A 65 8.44 6.14 13.75
C LEU A 65 7.12 6.92 13.80
N SER A 66 5.99 6.22 13.80
CA SER A 66 4.68 6.85 13.87
C SER A 66 4.43 7.54 15.22
N ASP A 67 4.95 6.96 16.30
CA ASP A 67 4.90 7.57 17.63
C ASP A 67 5.81 8.79 17.73
N ALA A 68 7.00 8.75 17.11
CA ALA A 68 7.99 9.83 17.21
C ALA A 68 7.72 11.00 16.26
N LEU A 69 7.29 10.73 15.02
CA LEU A 69 7.17 11.74 13.96
C LEU A 69 5.73 12.14 13.66
N GLY A 70 4.77 11.37 14.18
CA GLY A 70 3.35 11.49 13.88
C GLY A 70 2.91 10.61 12.69
N ILE A 71 1.76 10.00 12.84
CA ILE A 71 1.21 9.01 11.88
C ILE A 71 1.09 9.61 10.47
N LYS A 72 0.60 10.84 10.38
CA LYS A 72 0.33 11.50 9.09
C LYS A 72 1.59 11.73 8.27
N LYS A 73 2.67 12.16 8.90
CA LYS A 73 3.96 12.40 8.22
C LYS A 73 4.57 11.09 7.72
N VAL A 74 4.58 10.07 8.59
CA VAL A 74 5.10 8.74 8.24
C VAL A 74 4.34 8.15 7.07
N PHE A 75 3.00 8.25 7.05
CA PHE A 75 2.18 7.75 5.95
C PHE A 75 2.42 8.49 4.64
N LEU A 76 2.44 9.84 4.66
CA LEU A 76 2.67 10.63 3.45
C LEU A 76 4.04 10.32 2.82
N PHE A 77 5.07 10.24 3.66
CA PHE A 77 6.40 9.85 3.19
C PHE A 77 6.40 8.41 2.63
N SER A 78 5.77 7.47 3.33
CA SER A 78 5.69 6.08 2.89
C SER A 78 4.91 5.94 1.57
N PHE A 79 3.79 6.65 1.42
CA PHE A 79 3.00 6.62 0.19
C PHE A 79 3.79 7.17 -1.00
N LEU A 80 4.52 8.27 -0.79
CA LEU A 80 5.41 8.81 -1.83
C LEU A 80 6.50 7.80 -2.20
N ALA A 81 7.15 7.21 -1.20
CA ALA A 81 8.21 6.22 -1.42
C ALA A 81 7.67 4.95 -2.12
N MET A 82 6.45 4.49 -1.79
CA MET A 82 5.80 3.37 -2.49
C MET A 82 5.54 3.70 -3.97
N MET A 83 5.03 4.89 -4.28
CA MET A 83 4.78 5.31 -5.66
C MET A 83 6.07 5.40 -6.46
N VAL A 84 7.12 5.98 -5.89
CA VAL A 84 8.47 6.04 -6.51
C VAL A 84 9.03 4.63 -6.71
N GLY A 85 8.95 3.78 -5.68
CA GLY A 85 9.40 2.38 -5.76
C GLY A 85 8.67 1.58 -6.85
N ALA A 86 7.36 1.80 -7.03
CA ALA A 86 6.58 1.16 -8.08
C ALA A 86 7.03 1.60 -9.49
N VAL A 87 7.39 2.87 -9.69
CA VAL A 87 7.94 3.37 -10.97
C VAL A 87 9.26 2.68 -11.28
N PHE A 88 10.16 2.56 -10.31
CA PHE A 88 11.44 1.88 -10.51
C PHE A 88 11.26 0.38 -10.71
N PHE A 89 10.32 -0.25 -9.97
CA PHE A 89 9.99 -1.65 -10.18
C PHE A 89 9.47 -1.92 -11.60
N MET A 90 8.59 -1.08 -12.12
CA MET A 90 8.07 -1.19 -13.48
C MET A 90 9.19 -1.14 -14.55
N LYS A 91 10.25 -0.38 -14.29
CA LYS A 91 11.41 -0.25 -15.19
C LYS A 91 12.51 -1.29 -14.93
N ALA A 92 12.40 -2.07 -13.87
CA ALA A 92 13.39 -3.05 -13.48
C ALA A 92 13.41 -4.22 -14.47
N THR A 93 14.59 -4.60 -14.91
CA THR A 93 14.82 -5.72 -15.84
C THR A 93 15.77 -6.78 -15.25
N GLN A 94 16.49 -6.45 -14.19
CA GLN A 94 17.44 -7.35 -13.54
C GLN A 94 16.87 -7.85 -12.22
N LEU A 95 17.18 -9.10 -11.85
CA LEU A 95 16.67 -9.75 -10.66
C LEU A 95 16.91 -8.95 -9.37
N TRP A 96 18.10 -8.39 -9.20
CA TRP A 96 18.44 -7.60 -8.02
C TRP A 96 17.62 -6.30 -7.94
N GLN A 97 17.29 -5.67 -9.07
CA GLN A 97 16.42 -4.50 -9.11
C GLN A 97 15.00 -4.86 -8.70
N LEU A 98 14.48 -5.96 -9.24
CA LEU A 98 13.16 -6.48 -8.85
C LEU A 98 13.11 -6.79 -7.36
N LEU A 99 14.15 -7.46 -6.83
CA LEU A 99 14.26 -7.77 -5.40
C LEU A 99 14.24 -6.50 -4.55
N VAL A 100 15.08 -5.51 -4.87
CA VAL A 100 15.19 -4.27 -4.08
C VAL A 100 13.90 -3.48 -4.11
N TRP A 101 13.36 -3.20 -5.29
CA TRP A 101 12.17 -2.34 -5.42
C TRP A 101 10.89 -3.01 -4.94
N TYR A 102 10.72 -4.30 -5.20
CA TYR A 102 9.58 -5.05 -4.66
C TYR A 102 9.63 -5.14 -3.14
N SER A 103 10.79 -5.48 -2.58
CA SER A 103 10.98 -5.53 -1.13
C SER A 103 10.73 -4.17 -0.48
N LEU A 104 11.20 -3.08 -1.09
CA LEU A 104 10.97 -1.72 -0.58
C LEU A 104 9.46 -1.41 -0.53
N VAL A 105 8.75 -1.60 -1.64
CA VAL A 105 7.32 -1.28 -1.70
C VAL A 105 6.54 -2.14 -0.72
N LEU A 106 6.78 -3.45 -0.70
CA LEU A 106 6.05 -4.38 0.18
C LEU A 106 6.37 -4.13 1.67
N MET A 107 7.62 -3.83 1.98
CA MET A 107 8.06 -3.44 3.32
C MET A 107 7.32 -2.20 3.82
N LEU A 108 7.19 -1.17 2.98
CA LEU A 108 6.47 0.06 3.31
C LEU A 108 4.97 -0.20 3.50
N VAL A 109 4.35 -0.95 2.59
CA VAL A 109 2.92 -1.32 2.68
C VAL A 109 2.64 -2.08 3.98
N ASN A 110 3.42 -3.12 4.26
CA ASN A 110 3.22 -3.95 5.45
C ASN A 110 3.64 -3.23 6.73
N GLY A 111 4.61 -2.32 6.67
CA GLY A 111 5.01 -1.49 7.81
C GLY A 111 3.92 -0.50 8.23
N VAL A 112 3.21 0.09 7.26
CA VAL A 112 2.09 1.01 7.50
C VAL A 112 0.84 0.28 7.99
N ASN A 113 0.64 -0.99 7.62
CA ASN A 113 -0.60 -1.73 7.86
C ASN A 113 -1.03 -1.79 9.34
N PRO A 114 -0.16 -2.13 10.33
CA PRO A 114 -0.55 -2.09 11.74
C PRO A 114 -0.96 -0.69 12.22
N VAL A 115 -0.33 0.35 11.70
CA VAL A 115 -0.65 1.74 12.04
C VAL A 115 -1.98 2.17 11.43
N MET A 116 -2.38 1.59 10.29
CA MET A 116 -3.73 1.73 9.73
C MET A 116 -4.80 1.21 10.71
N ASP A 117 -4.54 0.08 11.38
CA ASP A 117 -5.46 -0.46 12.37
C ASP A 117 -5.59 0.45 13.59
N VAL A 118 -4.50 1.09 14.02
CA VAL A 118 -4.53 2.13 15.07
C VAL A 118 -5.39 3.32 14.63
N LEU A 119 -5.25 3.79 13.39
CA LEU A 119 -6.08 4.86 12.85
C LEU A 119 -7.56 4.50 12.81
N ALA A 120 -7.89 3.27 12.41
CA ALA A 120 -9.28 2.78 12.43
C ALA A 120 -9.86 2.77 13.85
N ALA A 121 -9.08 2.30 14.84
CA ALA A 121 -9.48 2.27 16.24
C ALA A 121 -9.66 3.66 16.87
N GLN A 122 -8.86 4.64 16.44
CA GLN A 122 -8.94 6.04 16.90
C GLN A 122 -10.01 6.87 16.18
N SER A 123 -10.62 6.33 15.12
CA SER A 123 -11.64 7.04 14.34
C SER A 123 -12.89 7.34 15.18
N PRO A 124 -13.70 8.35 14.81
CA PRO A 124 -15.00 8.59 15.45
C PRO A 124 -16.06 7.54 15.11
N TYR A 125 -15.72 6.58 14.26
CA TYR A 125 -16.59 5.50 13.79
C TYR A 125 -16.19 4.17 14.41
N THR A 126 -17.11 3.20 14.41
CA THR A 126 -16.82 1.83 14.88
C THR A 126 -15.71 1.21 14.01
N TYR A 127 -14.70 0.61 14.64
CA TYR A 127 -13.55 -0.02 13.98
C TYR A 127 -13.94 -0.88 12.76
N GLY A 128 -14.90 -1.79 12.95
CA GLY A 128 -15.37 -2.67 11.88
C GLY A 128 -15.94 -1.93 10.67
N LYS A 129 -16.65 -0.79 10.87
CA LYS A 129 -17.21 0.02 9.78
C LYS A 129 -16.13 0.69 8.93
N ILE A 130 -14.96 0.95 9.49
CA ILE A 130 -13.83 1.51 8.75
C ILE A 130 -13.02 0.38 8.13
N ARG A 131 -12.68 -0.64 8.90
CA ARG A 131 -11.79 -1.72 8.48
C ARG A 131 -12.35 -2.57 7.34
N ILE A 132 -13.69 -2.71 7.25
CA ILE A 132 -14.36 -3.44 6.16
C ILE A 132 -14.01 -2.89 4.78
N TRP A 133 -13.81 -1.58 4.65
CA TRP A 133 -13.41 -0.96 3.38
C TRP A 133 -12.03 -1.41 2.90
N GLY A 134 -11.12 -1.70 3.84
CA GLY A 134 -9.84 -2.32 3.50
C GLY A 134 -10.01 -3.71 2.89
N THR A 135 -10.87 -4.54 3.46
CA THR A 135 -11.16 -5.89 2.94
C THR A 135 -11.82 -5.83 1.56
N ILE A 136 -12.81 -4.95 1.39
CA ILE A 136 -13.48 -4.72 0.11
C ILE A 136 -12.48 -4.21 -0.93
N GLY A 137 -11.65 -3.22 -0.56
CA GLY A 137 -10.61 -2.68 -1.44
C GLY A 137 -9.62 -3.74 -1.89
N TYR A 138 -9.16 -4.60 -0.97
CA TYR A 138 -8.26 -5.71 -1.32
C TYR A 138 -8.90 -6.69 -2.30
N ALA A 139 -10.15 -7.09 -2.05
CA ALA A 139 -10.89 -7.99 -2.95
C ALA A 139 -11.11 -7.38 -4.34
N LEU A 140 -11.50 -6.11 -4.41
CA LEU A 140 -11.66 -5.39 -5.68
C LEU A 140 -10.31 -5.23 -6.40
N GLY A 141 -9.24 -4.95 -5.67
CA GLY A 141 -7.89 -4.80 -6.23
C GLY A 141 -7.37 -6.08 -6.86
N SER A 142 -7.57 -7.23 -6.23
CA SER A 142 -7.15 -8.52 -6.82
C SER A 142 -7.92 -8.86 -8.10
N GLN A 143 -9.23 -8.60 -8.14
CA GLN A 143 -10.02 -8.77 -9.37
C GLN A 143 -9.57 -7.81 -10.47
N LEU A 144 -9.37 -6.54 -10.10
CA LEU A 144 -8.91 -5.51 -11.03
C LEU A 144 -7.51 -5.83 -11.59
N ALA A 145 -6.61 -6.34 -10.75
CA ALA A 145 -5.28 -6.78 -11.18
C ALA A 145 -5.36 -7.84 -12.28
N GLY A 146 -6.20 -8.87 -12.08
CA GLY A 146 -6.42 -9.92 -13.08
C GLY A 146 -7.00 -9.38 -14.39
N LEU A 147 -7.98 -8.47 -14.32
CA LEU A 147 -8.59 -7.86 -15.50
C LEU A 147 -7.59 -6.99 -16.28
N ILE A 148 -6.81 -6.16 -15.59
CA ILE A 148 -5.80 -5.31 -16.21
C ILE A 148 -4.73 -6.17 -16.87
N TYR A 149 -4.25 -7.19 -16.16
CA TYR A 149 -3.22 -8.09 -16.63
C TYR A 149 -3.61 -8.80 -17.94
N GLN A 150 -4.85 -9.30 -18.00
CA GLN A 150 -5.35 -10.08 -19.15
C GLN A 150 -5.80 -9.22 -20.32
N ARG A 151 -6.37 -8.03 -20.07
CA ARG A 151 -7.06 -7.25 -21.12
C ARG A 151 -6.33 -6.00 -21.57
N VAL A 152 -5.35 -5.51 -20.79
CA VAL A 152 -4.63 -4.28 -21.12
C VAL A 152 -3.15 -4.58 -21.34
N ALA A 153 -2.39 -4.68 -20.28
CA ALA A 153 -0.98 -5.06 -20.28
C ALA A 153 -0.53 -5.34 -18.84
N PRO A 154 0.43 -6.23 -18.60
CA PRO A 154 0.99 -6.49 -17.28
C PRO A 154 1.54 -5.23 -16.58
N GLN A 155 2.21 -4.35 -17.34
CA GLN A 155 2.79 -3.11 -16.79
C GLN A 155 1.74 -2.06 -16.40
N ALA A 156 0.50 -2.15 -16.91
CA ALA A 156 -0.57 -1.19 -16.60
C ALA A 156 -1.02 -1.24 -15.12
N ILE A 157 -0.68 -2.31 -14.39
CA ILE A 157 -0.92 -2.43 -12.95
C ILE A 157 -0.23 -1.29 -12.17
N PHE A 158 0.98 -0.92 -12.53
CA PHE A 158 1.79 0.05 -11.77
C PHE A 158 1.25 1.49 -11.84
N PRO A 159 0.90 2.05 -13.01
CA PRO A 159 0.22 3.34 -13.08
C PRO A 159 -1.11 3.37 -12.32
N VAL A 160 -1.89 2.28 -12.37
CA VAL A 160 -3.14 2.17 -11.62
C VAL A 160 -2.87 2.13 -10.11
N PHE A 161 -1.85 1.38 -9.67
CA PHE A 161 -1.39 1.40 -8.27
C PHE A 161 -1.09 2.83 -7.80
N ILE A 162 -0.32 3.60 -8.59
CA ILE A 162 0.02 4.99 -8.27
C ILE A 162 -1.25 5.86 -8.17
N GLY A 163 -2.17 5.72 -9.11
CA GLY A 163 -3.45 6.43 -9.08
C GLY A 163 -4.27 6.14 -7.82
N MET A 164 -4.35 4.87 -7.41
CA MET A 164 -5.05 4.46 -6.19
C MET A 164 -4.35 4.98 -4.92
N MET A 165 -3.01 4.98 -4.90
CA MET A 165 -2.24 5.57 -3.78
C MET A 165 -2.44 7.08 -3.67
N LEU A 166 -2.56 7.80 -4.78
CA LEU A 166 -2.89 9.22 -4.78
C LEU A 166 -4.28 9.48 -4.17
N ILE A 167 -5.28 8.69 -4.56
CA ILE A 167 -6.63 8.80 -3.98
C ILE A 167 -6.61 8.49 -2.47
N SER A 168 -5.87 7.46 -2.07
CA SER A 168 -5.67 7.13 -0.66
C SER A 168 -5.01 8.28 0.11
N SER A 169 -4.02 8.95 -0.49
CA SER A 169 -3.36 10.12 0.09
C SER A 169 -4.32 11.28 0.33
N ILE A 170 -5.30 11.50 -0.57
CA ILE A 170 -6.36 12.49 -0.37
C ILE A 170 -7.18 12.14 0.88
N GLY A 171 -7.54 10.87 1.05
CA GLY A 171 -8.21 10.39 2.26
C GLY A 171 -7.39 10.67 3.53
N LEU A 172 -6.10 10.39 3.50
CA LEU A 172 -5.19 10.65 4.62
C LEU A 172 -5.11 12.14 4.99
N LEU A 173 -5.11 13.03 4.00
CA LEU A 173 -5.11 14.47 4.25
C LEU A 173 -6.35 14.92 5.03
N GLY A 174 -7.49 14.24 4.84
CA GLY A 174 -8.73 14.50 5.55
C GLY A 174 -8.76 13.96 7.00
N ILE A 175 -7.82 13.10 7.40
CA ILE A 175 -7.80 12.50 8.74
C ILE A 175 -6.86 13.27 9.66
N GLN A 176 -7.27 13.47 10.92
CA GLN A 176 -6.43 14.03 11.98
C GLN A 176 -6.28 12.98 13.09
N PRO A 177 -5.16 12.27 13.12
CA PRO A 177 -4.86 11.30 14.18
C PRO A 177 -4.83 12.00 15.55
N LYS A 178 -5.31 11.31 16.59
CA LYS A 178 -5.30 11.88 17.95
C LYS A 178 -3.88 12.14 18.46
N HIS A 179 -2.93 11.32 18.05
CA HIS A 179 -1.52 11.42 18.45
C HIS A 179 -0.79 12.60 17.82
N ASP A 180 -1.23 13.11 16.67
CA ASP A 180 -0.63 14.26 15.99
C ASP A 180 -1.14 15.63 16.58
N ARG A 181 -1.93 15.59 17.64
CA ARG A 181 -2.53 16.79 18.28
C ARG A 181 -1.76 17.30 19.50
N ALA A 182 -0.67 16.63 19.91
CA ALA A 182 0.17 17.03 21.03
C ALA A 182 1.26 18.02 20.62
#